data_deacfa7fb06e9dbd54773b916f17fad3
#
_entry.id   deacfa7fb06e9dbd54773b916f17fad3
#
_cell.length_a   1.000
_cell.length_b   1.000
_cell.length_c   1.000
_cell.angle_alpha   90.00
_cell.angle_beta   90.00
_cell.angle_gamma   90.00
#
_symmetry.space_group_name_H-M   'P 1'
#
loop_
_entity.id
_entity.type
_entity.pdbx_description
1 polymer ?
#
loop_
_entity_poly.entity_id
_entity_poly.type
_entity_poly.pdbx_seq_one_letter_code
_entity_poly.pdbx_strand_id
1 'polypeptide(L)'
;MQLLTKELLNRFEKVGRQEDVADPIVIAKFFNPAGAGTWYATEYDPSSKEFFGYVSIFGDWNDEWGSFALSELENYRGKFGLGIERDRYFEEKKISEVVPSAAR
;
A
#
# COMPACT_ATOMS: atom_id res chain seq x y z
N MET A 1 8.65 -1.46 -13.58
CA MET A 1 9.04 -1.50 -12.14
C MET A 1 8.35 -2.67 -11.45
N GLN A 2 9.08 -3.41 -10.64
CA GLN A 2 8.51 -4.48 -9.83
C GLN A 2 7.89 -3.89 -8.57
N LEU A 3 6.58 -4.08 -8.37
CA LEU A 3 5.89 -3.53 -7.22
C LEU A 3 6.13 -4.33 -5.94
N LEU A 4 6.11 -5.66 -6.05
CA LEU A 4 6.36 -6.54 -4.91
C LEU A 4 7.67 -7.27 -5.13
N THR A 5 8.70 -6.84 -4.41
CA THR A 5 10.00 -7.50 -4.47
C THR A 5 10.06 -8.68 -3.50
N LYS A 6 11.05 -9.55 -3.68
CA LYS A 6 11.27 -10.65 -2.75
C LYS A 6 11.54 -10.14 -1.33
N GLU A 7 12.27 -9.05 -1.21
CA GLU A 7 12.54 -8.44 0.11
C GLU A 7 11.27 -7.99 0.79
N LEU A 8 10.37 -7.32 0.05
CA LEU A 8 9.09 -6.90 0.58
C LEU A 8 8.21 -8.08 0.95
N LEU A 9 8.17 -9.11 0.09
CA LEU A 9 7.41 -10.32 0.38
C LEU A 9 7.85 -10.95 1.69
N ASN A 10 9.16 -11.08 1.89
CA ASN A 10 9.72 -11.61 3.13
C ASN A 10 9.36 -10.73 4.33
N ARG A 11 9.36 -9.42 4.13
CA ARG A 11 9.03 -8.48 5.20
C ARG A 11 7.56 -8.57 5.59
N PHE A 12 6.66 -8.64 4.60
CA PHE A 12 5.23 -8.84 4.87
C PHE A 12 4.98 -10.15 5.63
N GLU A 13 5.68 -11.21 5.23
CA GLU A 13 5.54 -12.50 5.91
C GLU A 13 6.02 -12.43 7.36
N LYS A 14 7.14 -11.78 7.60
CA LYS A 14 7.73 -11.66 8.93
C LYS A 14 6.85 -10.84 9.88
N VAL A 15 6.30 -9.73 9.39
CA VAL A 15 5.42 -8.88 10.20
C VAL A 15 4.06 -9.56 10.40
N GLY A 16 3.57 -10.23 9.37
CA GLY A 16 2.29 -10.93 9.44
C GLY A 16 1.09 -10.00 9.46
N ARG A 17 0.00 -10.49 10.02
CA ARG A 17 -1.27 -9.75 10.06
C ARG A 17 -1.21 -8.66 11.12
N GLN A 18 -1.81 -7.53 10.80
CA GLN A 18 -1.83 -6.37 11.69
C GLN A 18 -3.25 -5.87 11.98
N GLU A 19 -4.27 -6.68 11.70
CA GLU A 19 -5.66 -6.25 11.86
C GLU A 19 -6.04 -5.88 13.30
N ASP A 20 -5.34 -6.46 14.29
CA ASP A 20 -5.58 -6.14 15.69
C ASP A 20 -4.66 -5.03 16.22
N VAL A 21 -3.82 -4.47 15.35
CA VAL A 21 -2.89 -3.41 15.72
C VAL A 21 -3.55 -2.06 15.43
N ALA A 22 -3.69 -1.21 16.44
CA ALA A 22 -4.34 0.09 16.29
C ALA A 22 -3.56 1.05 15.39
N ASP A 23 -2.24 0.98 15.44
CA ASP A 23 -1.35 1.84 14.65
C ASP A 23 -0.36 0.95 13.88
N PRO A 24 -0.81 0.28 12.82
CA PRO A 24 0.02 -0.71 12.14
C PRO A 24 1.18 -0.08 11.38
N ILE A 25 2.20 -0.90 11.15
CA ILE A 25 3.39 -0.51 10.38
C ILE A 25 3.05 -0.59 8.89
N VAL A 26 3.32 0.48 8.17
CA VAL A 26 3.26 0.50 6.71
C VAL A 26 4.57 -0.08 6.19
N ILE A 27 4.47 -1.16 5.42
CA ILE A 27 5.64 -1.88 4.90
C ILE A 27 6.01 -1.38 3.50
N ALA A 28 5.00 -1.03 2.70
CA ALA A 28 5.24 -0.53 1.35
C ALA A 28 4.24 0.56 1.01
N LYS A 29 4.68 1.48 0.15
CA LYS A 29 3.87 2.58 -0.36
C LYS A 29 3.88 2.52 -1.87
N PHE A 30 2.69 2.55 -2.48
CA PHE A 30 2.51 2.61 -3.92
C PHE A 30 1.79 3.91 -4.27
N PHE A 31 2.06 4.44 -5.44
CA PHE A 31 1.43 5.70 -5.84
C PHE A 31 1.22 5.78 -7.34
N ASN A 32 0.30 6.64 -7.74
CA ASN A 32 0.04 6.96 -9.13
C ASN A 32 0.87 8.20 -9.52
N PRO A 33 1.92 8.04 -10.34
CA PRO A 33 2.79 9.18 -10.67
C PRO A 33 2.14 10.24 -11.55
N ALA A 34 1.02 9.89 -12.22
CA ALA A 34 0.35 10.80 -13.16
C ALA A 34 -0.98 11.31 -12.63
N GLY A 35 -1.29 11.10 -11.36
CA GLY A 35 -2.57 11.52 -10.80
C GLY A 35 -2.66 11.26 -9.31
N ALA A 36 -3.89 11.30 -8.80
CA ALA A 36 -4.16 11.00 -7.40
C ALA A 36 -4.13 9.49 -7.16
N GLY A 37 -3.78 9.12 -5.96
CA GLY A 37 -3.84 7.73 -5.50
C GLY A 37 -2.56 7.30 -4.82
N THR A 38 -2.71 6.87 -3.58
CA THR A 38 -1.62 6.32 -2.79
C THR A 38 -2.16 5.13 -2.00
N TRP A 39 -1.39 4.06 -1.96
CA TRP A 39 -1.74 2.82 -1.26
C TRP A 39 -0.66 2.54 -0.24
N TYR A 40 -1.05 2.49 1.04
CA TYR A 40 -0.14 2.21 2.15
C TYR A 40 -0.39 0.78 2.61
N ALA A 41 0.46 -0.14 2.18
CA ALA A 41 0.26 -1.56 2.42
C ALA A 41 0.84 -1.98 3.78
N THR A 42 -0.01 -2.58 4.61
CA THR A 42 0.38 -3.10 5.93
C THR A 42 0.47 -4.61 5.96
N GLU A 43 -0.23 -5.29 5.06
CA GLU A 43 -0.26 -6.76 4.99
C GLU A 43 -0.30 -7.22 3.54
N TYR A 44 0.17 -8.44 3.31
CA TYR A 44 0.05 -9.10 2.02
C TYR A 44 -0.28 -10.57 2.22
N ASP A 45 -1.32 -11.04 1.53
CA ASP A 45 -1.71 -12.45 1.53
C ASP A 45 -1.24 -13.10 0.23
N PRO A 46 -0.23 -13.98 0.28
CA PRO A 46 0.28 -14.60 -0.94
C PRO A 46 -0.69 -15.58 -1.59
N SER A 47 -1.66 -16.11 -0.85
CA SER A 47 -2.63 -17.06 -1.41
C SER A 47 -3.65 -16.35 -2.29
N SER A 48 -4.12 -15.18 -1.89
CA SER A 48 -5.06 -14.36 -2.67
C SER A 48 -4.36 -13.33 -3.55
N LYS A 49 -3.08 -13.08 -3.28
CA LYS A 49 -2.29 -12.02 -3.92
C LYS A 49 -2.91 -10.65 -3.72
N GLU A 50 -3.38 -10.43 -2.51
CA GLU A 50 -3.98 -9.16 -2.11
C GLU A 50 -3.23 -8.52 -0.96
N PHE A 51 -3.10 -7.20 -1.04
CA PHE A 51 -2.65 -6.38 0.07
C PHE A 51 -3.83 -5.95 0.91
N PHE A 52 -3.57 -5.62 2.15
CA PHE A 52 -4.48 -4.84 2.98
C PHE A 52 -3.74 -3.59 3.44
N GLY A 53 -4.45 -2.47 3.50
CA GLY A 53 -3.85 -1.23 3.94
C GLY A 53 -4.78 -0.05 3.81
N TYR A 54 -4.19 1.14 3.87
CA TYR A 54 -4.94 2.39 3.79
C TYR A 54 -4.85 2.93 2.36
N VAL A 55 -5.99 3.23 1.77
CA VAL A 55 -6.09 3.67 0.39
C VAL A 55 -6.56 5.12 0.35
N SER A 56 -5.74 5.99 -0.21
CA SER A 56 -6.02 7.41 -0.35
C SER A 56 -6.04 7.76 -1.83
N ILE A 57 -7.25 7.89 -2.41
CA ILE A 57 -7.39 8.20 -3.83
C ILE A 57 -7.44 9.72 -4.05
N PHE A 58 -8.20 10.42 -3.22
CA PHE A 58 -8.40 11.87 -3.39
C PHE A 58 -7.84 12.70 -2.21
N GLY A 59 -7.33 12.04 -1.17
CA GLY A 59 -6.84 12.73 0.01
C GLY A 59 -7.95 13.38 0.82
N ASP A 60 -9.13 12.80 0.82
CA ASP A 60 -10.29 13.37 1.50
C ASP A 60 -10.98 12.31 2.37
N TRP A 61 -12.22 12.61 2.80
CA TRP A 61 -12.99 11.74 3.69
C TRP A 61 -13.37 10.38 3.07
N ASN A 62 -13.19 10.19 1.78
CA ASN A 62 -13.43 8.89 1.13
C ASN A 62 -12.25 7.93 1.28
N ASP A 63 -11.12 8.41 1.81
CA ASP A 63 -9.97 7.55 2.06
C ASP A 63 -10.32 6.52 3.12
N GLU A 64 -9.93 5.27 2.90
CA GLU A 64 -10.31 4.20 3.83
C GLU A 64 -9.36 3.02 3.82
N TRP A 65 -9.47 2.20 4.86
CA TRP A 65 -8.82 0.90 4.92
C TRP A 65 -9.53 -0.08 3.99
N GLY A 66 -8.76 -0.94 3.33
CA GLY A 66 -9.34 -1.95 2.46
C GLY A 66 -8.29 -2.84 1.81
N SER A 67 -8.79 -3.83 1.09
CA SER A 67 -7.95 -4.75 0.33
C SER A 67 -7.79 -4.27 -1.10
N PHE A 68 -6.62 -4.55 -1.68
CA PHE A 68 -6.36 -4.23 -3.08
C PHE A 68 -5.43 -5.28 -3.66
N ALA A 69 -5.74 -5.72 -4.87
CA ALA A 69 -4.99 -6.80 -5.50
C ALA A 69 -3.71 -6.30 -6.13
N LEU A 70 -2.65 -7.11 -6.03
CA LEU A 70 -1.38 -6.82 -6.71
C LEU A 70 -1.61 -6.65 -8.21
N SER A 71 -2.45 -7.51 -8.81
CA SER A 71 -2.75 -7.43 -10.24
C SER A 71 -3.43 -6.13 -10.65
N GLU A 72 -4.27 -5.57 -9.81
CA GLU A 72 -4.90 -4.28 -10.08
C GLU A 72 -3.86 -3.17 -10.20
N LEU A 73 -2.89 -3.15 -9.29
CA LEU A 73 -1.81 -2.16 -9.32
C LEU A 73 -0.89 -2.40 -10.51
N GLU A 74 -0.56 -3.66 -10.80
CA GLU A 74 0.34 -4.01 -11.91
C GLU A 74 -0.25 -3.69 -13.27
N ASN A 75 -1.57 -3.85 -13.42
CA ASN A 75 -2.26 -3.68 -14.70
C ASN A 75 -2.79 -2.27 -14.94
N TYR A 76 -2.77 -1.42 -13.92
CA TYR A 76 -3.26 -0.05 -14.07
C TYR A 76 -2.38 0.72 -15.06
N ARG A 77 -3.05 1.45 -15.97
CA ARG A 77 -2.38 2.41 -16.87
C ARG A 77 -3.22 3.68 -16.90
N GLY A 78 -2.64 4.75 -16.39
CA GLY A 78 -3.27 6.05 -16.35
C GLY A 78 -2.85 6.94 -17.51
N LYS A 79 -2.85 8.24 -17.28
CA LYS A 79 -2.41 9.23 -18.24
C LYS A 79 -1.00 8.93 -18.74
N PHE A 80 -0.79 9.12 -20.03
CA PHE A 80 0.50 8.89 -20.68
C PHE A 80 0.97 7.43 -20.61
N GLY A 81 0.05 6.50 -20.34
CA GLY A 81 0.38 5.08 -20.22
C GLY A 81 1.19 4.72 -18.98
N LEU A 82 1.25 5.63 -18.00
CA LEU A 82 2.01 5.40 -16.78
C LEU A 82 1.25 4.49 -15.82
N GLY A 83 1.97 3.52 -15.26
CA GLY A 83 1.43 2.60 -14.26
C GLY A 83 1.68 3.08 -12.85
N ILE A 84 1.16 2.30 -11.90
CA ILE A 84 1.42 2.54 -10.48
C ILE A 84 2.90 2.23 -10.19
N GLU A 85 3.49 3.01 -9.31
CA GLU A 85 4.89 2.84 -8.91
C GLU A 85 5.00 2.57 -7.42
N ARG A 86 6.08 1.89 -7.05
CA ARG A 86 6.46 1.73 -5.64
C ARG A 86 7.38 2.89 -5.27
N ASP A 87 7.13 3.48 -4.11
CA ASP A 87 8.05 4.47 -3.54
C ASP A 87 9.27 3.75 -2.97
N ARG A 88 10.38 3.76 -3.72
CA ARG A 88 11.61 3.06 -3.34
C ARG A 88 12.36 3.73 -2.20
N TYR A 89 11.99 4.96 -1.87
CA TYR A 89 12.61 5.71 -0.78
C TYR A 89 11.77 5.67 0.49
N PHE A 90 10.64 4.97 0.44
CA PHE A 90 9.76 4.83 1.60
C PHE A 90 10.40 3.89 2.62
N GLU A 91 10.51 4.35 3.86
CA GLU A 91 10.95 3.52 4.97
C GLU A 91 9.76 3.14 5.82
N GLU A 92 9.79 1.92 6.38
CA GLU A 92 8.72 1.44 7.24
C GLU A 92 8.49 2.39 8.40
N LYS A 93 7.22 2.69 8.65
CA LYS A 93 6.81 3.53 9.78
C LYS A 93 5.35 3.25 10.09
N LYS A 94 4.92 3.67 11.27
CA LYS A 94 3.52 3.51 11.67
C LYS A 94 2.63 4.39 10.79
N ILE A 95 1.40 3.90 10.55
CA ILE A 95 0.46 4.66 9.70
C ILE A 95 0.21 6.06 10.23
N SER A 96 0.20 6.26 11.56
CA SER A 96 0.00 7.58 12.16
C SER A 96 1.09 8.57 11.80
N GLU A 97 2.28 8.09 11.43
CA GLU A 97 3.39 8.95 11.05
C GLU A 97 3.27 9.46 9.61
N VAL A 98 2.50 8.79 8.77
CA VAL A 98 2.28 9.19 7.38
C VAL A 98 0.89 9.73 7.13
N VAL A 99 -0.13 9.15 7.77
CA VAL A 99 -1.52 9.59 7.69
C VAL A 99 -2.09 9.56 9.10
N PRO A 100 -1.90 10.62 9.89
CA PRO A 100 -2.31 10.60 11.31
C PRO A 100 -3.77 10.22 11.55
N SER A 101 -4.67 10.60 10.65
CA SER A 101 -6.10 10.29 10.77
C SER A 101 -6.44 8.84 10.50
N ALA A 102 -5.50 8.05 9.99
CA ALA A 102 -5.75 6.65 9.59
C ALA A 102 -5.49 5.65 10.73
N ALA A 103 -4.90 6.06 11.83
CA ALA A 103 -4.70 5.18 12.99
C ALA A 103 -6.05 4.72 13.52
N ARG A 104 -6.11 3.44 13.89
CA ARG A 104 -7.36 2.79 14.29
C ARG A 104 -7.49 2.67 15.79
#